data_548eb07ba98ece2a795408238f7d209b
#
_entry.id   548eb07ba98ece2a795408238f7d209b
#
_cell.length_a   1.000
_cell.length_b   1.000
_cell.length_c   1.000
_cell.angle_alpha   90.00
_cell.angle_beta   90.00
_cell.angle_gamma   90.00
#
_symmetry.space_group_name_H-M   'P 1'
#
loop_
_entity.id
_entity.type
_entity.pdbx_description
1 polymer ?
#
loop_
_entity_poly.entity_id
_entity_poly.type
_entity_poly.pdbx_seq_one_letter_code
_entity_poly.pdbx_strand_id
1 'polypeptide(L)'
;MFKKILIANRGEIALRVIRACRELEIQTVAVYSDADRESLHVRFADDDVCIGPPPARDSYLKIPRIIAAAEITGADAIHPGYGFLAENAEFAETCQASNVTFIGPTAEQIRVMGDKAAARRAMTEVGVPIIPGTPGPVEDPDEALSFAREIGFPVIIKAAAGGGGKGMRVAKSVDDFARSFQLARSEALSAFGNGDVYVEKYLSRPRHVEFQILGDRHGHVIHLGERDCSVQRRHQKLIEEAPSPAVDADLRARMGEAAVRGAKAIDYVGAGTIEMLLDEDGSFFFMEMNTRIQVEHPVTEMLTGIDLVKEQIRVASGEPLSVTELPPLRGHVIECRINAEDPSRNFQPSPGKIEAFHPPGGPGVRLDTHVYAGYTVPPYYDSLLAKLICQGRDREEAITRMRVALESFIIEGVTTTAPFLSRVMTHPAFRAGDIDTKFLEREGQLMKEPV
;
A
#
# COMPACT_ATOMS: atom_id res chain seq x y z
N MET A 1 1.83 0.41 28.53
CA MET A 1 2.58 -0.36 27.50
C MET A 1 2.24 -1.84 27.66
N PHE A 2 2.09 -2.60 26.57
CA PHE A 2 1.79 -4.03 26.55
C PHE A 2 2.96 -4.86 27.08
N LYS A 3 2.68 -6.06 27.60
CA LYS A 3 3.71 -7.02 28.03
C LYS A 3 4.00 -8.04 26.94
N LYS A 4 2.99 -8.47 26.20
CA LYS A 4 3.10 -9.49 25.15
C LYS A 4 2.18 -9.17 23.95
N ILE A 5 2.73 -9.18 22.75
CA ILE A 5 2.01 -8.91 21.50
C ILE A 5 2.05 -10.16 20.61
N LEU A 6 0.88 -10.62 20.15
CA LEU A 6 0.77 -11.60 19.09
C LEU A 6 0.83 -10.89 17.73
N ILE A 7 1.62 -11.40 16.80
CA ILE A 7 1.76 -10.88 15.46
C ILE A 7 0.95 -11.74 14.50
N ALA A 8 -0.24 -11.22 14.10
CA ALA A 8 -1.18 -11.93 13.23
C ALA A 8 -0.80 -11.78 11.74
N ASN A 9 0.46 -12.04 11.42
CA ASN A 9 1.00 -11.92 10.08
C ASN A 9 2.23 -12.82 9.90
N ARG A 10 2.84 -12.78 8.71
CA ARG A 10 4.01 -13.55 8.32
C ARG A 10 5.03 -12.69 7.55
N GLY A 11 6.13 -13.31 7.17
CA GLY A 11 7.09 -12.68 6.25
C GLY A 11 7.85 -11.52 6.88
N GLU A 12 8.21 -10.54 6.04
CA GLU A 12 9.06 -9.43 6.47
C GLU A 12 8.36 -8.51 7.48
N ILE A 13 7.02 -8.32 7.34
CA ILE A 13 6.28 -7.45 8.26
C ILE A 13 6.18 -8.05 9.65
N ALA A 14 6.04 -9.36 9.77
CA ALA A 14 6.08 -10.02 11.09
C ALA A 14 7.44 -9.80 11.77
N LEU A 15 8.53 -9.94 11.04
CA LEU A 15 9.88 -9.64 11.56
C LEU A 15 10.05 -8.15 11.92
N ARG A 16 9.48 -7.24 11.11
CA ARG A 16 9.51 -5.80 11.38
C ARG A 16 8.82 -5.47 12.70
N VAL A 17 7.66 -6.09 12.95
CA VAL A 17 6.92 -5.92 14.21
C VAL A 17 7.69 -6.55 15.39
N ILE A 18 8.26 -7.76 15.23
CA ILE A 18 9.08 -8.39 16.26
C ILE A 18 10.25 -7.50 16.67
N ARG A 19 10.95 -6.88 15.71
CA ARG A 19 12.06 -5.94 16.00
C ARG A 19 11.58 -4.74 16.81
N ALA A 20 10.46 -4.12 16.42
CA ALA A 20 9.89 -3.00 17.16
C ALA A 20 9.50 -3.39 18.61
N CYS A 21 8.86 -4.54 18.77
CA CYS A 21 8.50 -5.07 20.09
C CYS A 21 9.74 -5.30 20.98
N ARG A 22 10.79 -5.91 20.42
CA ARG A 22 12.04 -6.15 21.17
C ARG A 22 12.71 -4.85 21.61
N GLU A 23 12.72 -3.82 20.77
CA GLU A 23 13.26 -2.50 21.13
C GLU A 23 12.38 -1.75 22.15
N LEU A 24 11.12 -2.16 22.32
CA LEU A 24 10.21 -1.69 23.37
C LEU A 24 10.16 -2.62 24.58
N GLU A 25 11.01 -3.66 24.63
CA GLU A 25 11.06 -4.68 25.68
C GLU A 25 9.73 -5.45 25.85
N ILE A 26 9.00 -5.66 24.75
CA ILE A 26 7.72 -6.37 24.71
C ILE A 26 7.94 -7.78 24.17
N GLN A 27 7.42 -8.79 24.85
CA GLN A 27 7.43 -10.18 24.40
C GLN A 27 6.56 -10.37 23.16
N THR A 28 6.94 -11.32 22.31
CA THR A 28 6.30 -11.55 21.01
C THR A 28 5.82 -12.98 20.86
N VAL A 29 4.64 -13.15 20.24
CA VAL A 29 4.12 -14.43 19.80
C VAL A 29 3.99 -14.41 18.28
N ALA A 30 4.69 -15.31 17.60
CA ALA A 30 4.49 -15.52 16.18
C ALA A 30 3.39 -16.54 15.93
N VAL A 31 2.49 -16.26 14.97
CA VAL A 31 1.64 -17.31 14.43
C VAL A 31 2.19 -17.77 13.08
N TYR A 32 2.02 -19.05 12.76
CA TYR A 32 2.50 -19.58 11.49
C TYR A 32 1.62 -20.73 10.96
N SER A 33 1.51 -20.84 9.64
CA SER A 33 0.99 -22.04 9.00
C SER A 33 2.07 -23.09 8.86
N ASP A 34 1.70 -24.33 8.57
CA ASP A 34 2.68 -25.41 8.36
C ASP A 34 3.75 -25.07 7.31
N ALA A 35 3.43 -24.25 6.30
CA ALA A 35 4.39 -23.80 5.28
C ALA A 35 5.45 -22.84 5.81
N ASP A 36 5.16 -22.13 6.89
CA ASP A 36 6.03 -21.10 7.46
C ASP A 36 6.81 -21.57 8.72
N ARG A 37 6.75 -22.85 9.06
CA ARG A 37 7.39 -23.41 10.27
C ARG A 37 8.87 -23.04 10.42
N GLU A 38 9.60 -22.96 9.31
CA GLU A 38 11.02 -22.63 9.28
C GLU A 38 11.29 -21.13 9.01
N SER A 39 10.24 -20.30 8.98
CA SER A 39 10.37 -18.88 8.71
C SER A 39 11.05 -18.13 9.84
N LEU A 40 11.78 -17.05 9.51
CA LEU A 40 12.55 -16.28 10.49
C LEU A 40 11.67 -15.62 11.56
N HIS A 41 10.43 -15.24 11.27
CA HIS A 41 9.55 -14.65 12.27
C HIS A 41 9.19 -15.65 13.38
N VAL A 42 9.10 -16.94 13.06
CA VAL A 42 8.89 -18.01 14.04
C VAL A 42 10.16 -18.18 14.92
N ARG A 43 11.35 -18.14 14.30
CA ARG A 43 12.62 -18.30 15.02
C ARG A 43 12.97 -17.12 15.92
N PHE A 44 12.48 -15.93 15.59
CA PHE A 44 12.83 -14.71 16.34
C PHE A 44 11.77 -14.27 17.34
N ALA A 45 10.58 -14.80 17.32
CA ALA A 45 9.60 -14.55 18.37
C ALA A 45 10.00 -15.26 19.68
N ASP A 46 9.46 -14.80 20.80
CA ASP A 46 9.69 -15.40 22.12
C ASP A 46 8.84 -16.66 22.31
N ASP A 47 7.69 -16.71 21.62
CA ASP A 47 6.74 -17.82 21.63
C ASP A 47 6.15 -17.99 20.24
N ASP A 48 5.64 -19.17 19.90
CA ASP A 48 5.06 -19.42 18.58
C ASP A 48 3.87 -20.38 18.63
N VAL A 49 2.92 -20.23 17.69
CA VAL A 49 1.72 -21.06 17.60
C VAL A 49 1.44 -21.42 16.15
N CYS A 50 1.38 -22.71 15.86
CA CYS A 50 0.89 -23.21 14.56
C CYS A 50 -0.62 -23.02 14.46
N ILE A 51 -1.05 -22.23 13.45
CA ILE A 51 -2.46 -21.92 13.23
C ILE A 51 -3.11 -22.71 12.09
N GLY A 52 -2.42 -23.70 11.55
CA GLY A 52 -3.01 -24.68 10.64
C GLY A 52 -2.28 -24.84 9.29
N PRO A 53 -2.98 -25.39 8.28
CA PRO A 53 -2.38 -25.75 7.00
C PRO A 53 -1.99 -24.53 6.17
N PRO A 54 -1.20 -24.73 5.06
CA PRO A 54 -0.67 -23.64 4.26
C PRO A 54 -1.67 -22.64 3.68
N PRO A 55 -2.89 -23.03 3.18
CA PRO A 55 -3.81 -22.05 2.62
C PRO A 55 -4.20 -20.98 3.64
N ALA A 56 -4.06 -19.68 3.26
CA ALA A 56 -4.34 -18.55 4.14
C ALA A 56 -5.76 -18.57 4.74
N ARG A 57 -6.77 -19.00 3.95
CA ARG A 57 -8.16 -19.14 4.40
C ARG A 57 -8.33 -20.10 5.58
N ASP A 58 -7.43 -21.07 5.71
CA ASP A 58 -7.45 -22.11 6.73
C ASP A 58 -6.46 -21.84 7.88
N SER A 59 -5.71 -20.74 7.82
CA SER A 59 -4.69 -20.33 8.79
C SER A 59 -4.78 -18.82 9.10
N TYR A 60 -4.05 -17.96 8.40
CA TYR A 60 -3.92 -16.52 8.67
C TYR A 60 -5.22 -15.72 8.54
N LEU A 61 -6.20 -16.19 7.78
CA LEU A 61 -7.54 -15.59 7.67
C LEU A 61 -8.58 -16.22 8.60
N LYS A 62 -8.16 -17.17 9.47
CA LYS A 62 -9.07 -17.87 10.37
C LYS A 62 -9.11 -17.19 11.73
N ILE A 63 -9.99 -16.21 11.90
CA ILE A 63 -10.15 -15.42 13.14
C ILE A 63 -10.12 -16.27 14.42
N PRO A 64 -10.94 -17.36 14.54
CA PRO A 64 -10.94 -18.14 15.77
C PRO A 64 -9.58 -18.75 16.14
N ARG A 65 -8.73 -19.10 15.16
CA ARG A 65 -7.40 -19.65 15.44
C ARG A 65 -6.42 -18.60 15.94
N ILE A 66 -6.53 -17.38 15.40
CA ILE A 66 -5.69 -16.25 15.85
C ILE A 66 -6.08 -15.84 17.28
N ILE A 67 -7.38 -15.75 17.57
CA ILE A 67 -7.87 -15.43 18.93
C ILE A 67 -7.47 -16.52 19.92
N ALA A 68 -7.67 -17.81 19.59
CA ALA A 68 -7.24 -18.90 20.46
C ALA A 68 -5.72 -18.88 20.74
N ALA A 69 -4.91 -18.54 19.70
CA ALA A 69 -3.48 -18.37 19.88
C ALA A 69 -3.14 -17.23 20.87
N ALA A 70 -3.87 -16.10 20.80
CA ALA A 70 -3.70 -14.99 21.73
C ALA A 70 -4.09 -15.39 23.17
N GLU A 71 -5.20 -16.09 23.34
CA GLU A 71 -5.70 -16.54 24.66
C GLU A 71 -4.74 -17.53 25.33
N ILE A 72 -4.29 -18.57 24.60
CA ILE A 72 -3.40 -19.61 25.19
C ILE A 72 -2.01 -19.08 25.52
N THR A 73 -1.53 -18.05 24.81
CA THR A 73 -0.23 -17.44 25.05
C THR A 73 -0.29 -16.25 26.02
N GLY A 74 -1.50 -15.80 26.35
CA GLY A 74 -1.73 -14.65 27.21
C GLY A 74 -1.25 -13.33 26.58
N ALA A 75 -1.44 -13.15 25.28
CA ALA A 75 -1.10 -11.92 24.59
C ALA A 75 -2.08 -10.79 24.97
N ASP A 76 -1.55 -9.60 25.31
CA ASP A 76 -2.34 -8.42 25.68
C ASP A 76 -2.93 -7.72 24.42
N ALA A 77 -2.22 -7.84 23.29
CA ALA A 77 -2.58 -7.18 22.04
C ALA A 77 -2.21 -8.02 20.83
N ILE A 78 -2.83 -7.70 19.70
CA ILE A 78 -2.57 -8.30 18.40
C ILE A 78 -2.15 -7.21 17.41
N HIS A 79 -0.99 -7.38 16.77
CA HIS A 79 -0.55 -6.55 15.65
C HIS A 79 -0.86 -7.28 14.32
N PRO A 80 -1.75 -6.73 13.48
CA PRO A 80 -2.15 -7.41 12.26
C PRO A 80 -1.17 -7.21 11.08
N GLY A 81 -0.22 -6.28 11.18
CA GLY A 81 0.64 -5.87 10.07
C GLY A 81 -0.14 -5.23 8.93
N TYR A 82 0.05 -5.73 7.71
CA TYR A 82 -0.72 -5.38 6.51
C TYR A 82 -1.22 -6.64 5.78
N GLY A 83 -2.24 -6.52 4.93
CA GLY A 83 -2.90 -7.67 4.28
C GLY A 83 -3.65 -8.53 5.30
N PHE A 84 -4.00 -9.76 4.93
CA PHE A 84 -4.78 -10.71 5.73
C PHE A 84 -5.95 -10.06 6.47
N LEU A 85 -5.88 -9.99 7.81
CA LEU A 85 -6.94 -9.47 8.69
C LEU A 85 -6.73 -8.00 9.10
N ALA A 86 -5.73 -7.31 8.55
CA ALA A 86 -5.39 -5.95 8.99
C ALA A 86 -6.51 -4.91 8.76
N GLU A 87 -7.35 -5.11 7.74
CA GLU A 87 -8.48 -4.25 7.41
C GLU A 87 -9.82 -4.99 7.57
N ASN A 88 -9.86 -5.96 8.49
CA ASN A 88 -11.06 -6.73 8.77
C ASN A 88 -11.75 -6.21 10.04
N ALA A 89 -12.90 -5.55 9.88
CA ALA A 89 -13.66 -4.97 11.00
C ALA A 89 -14.17 -6.02 11.99
N GLU A 90 -14.60 -7.20 11.51
CA GLU A 90 -15.03 -8.30 12.36
C GLU A 90 -13.89 -8.81 13.25
N PHE A 91 -12.67 -8.85 12.71
CA PHE A 91 -11.49 -9.22 13.50
C PHE A 91 -11.19 -8.21 14.59
N ALA A 92 -11.24 -6.92 14.29
CA ALA A 92 -11.04 -5.86 15.28
C ALA A 92 -12.11 -5.93 16.41
N GLU A 93 -13.38 -6.17 16.06
CA GLU A 93 -14.47 -6.40 17.05
C GLU A 93 -14.23 -7.67 17.87
N THR A 94 -13.83 -8.76 17.23
CA THR A 94 -13.58 -10.03 17.92
C THR A 94 -12.40 -9.89 18.91
N CYS A 95 -11.35 -9.17 18.54
CA CYS A 95 -10.26 -8.84 19.48
C CYS A 95 -10.81 -8.11 20.71
N GLN A 96 -11.59 -7.06 20.50
CA GLN A 96 -12.19 -6.27 21.59
C GLN A 96 -13.10 -7.13 22.48
N ALA A 97 -13.94 -7.96 21.88
CA ALA A 97 -14.83 -8.87 22.61
C ALA A 97 -14.07 -9.93 23.43
N SER A 98 -12.85 -10.28 23.01
CA SER A 98 -11.96 -11.22 23.68
C SER A 98 -11.01 -10.53 24.68
N ASN A 99 -11.18 -9.24 24.95
CA ASN A 99 -10.31 -8.42 25.82
C ASN A 99 -8.83 -8.40 25.34
N VAL A 100 -8.60 -8.50 24.04
CA VAL A 100 -7.27 -8.37 23.40
C VAL A 100 -7.27 -7.08 22.59
N THR A 101 -6.28 -6.21 22.80
CA THR A 101 -6.22 -4.94 22.05
C THR A 101 -5.82 -5.18 20.59
N PHE A 102 -6.65 -4.73 19.66
CA PHE A 102 -6.26 -4.65 18.25
C PHE A 102 -5.35 -3.43 18.04
N ILE A 103 -4.12 -3.63 17.54
CA ILE A 103 -3.17 -2.54 17.23
C ILE A 103 -3.51 -2.00 15.84
N GLY A 104 -4.33 -0.99 15.80
CA GLY A 104 -4.86 -0.36 14.58
C GLY A 104 -6.07 0.51 14.88
N PRO A 105 -6.81 0.91 13.84
CA PRO A 105 -8.03 1.70 13.98
C PRO A 105 -9.17 0.89 14.57
N THR A 106 -10.27 1.57 14.89
CA THR A 106 -11.48 0.92 15.37
C THR A 106 -12.20 0.17 14.23
N ALA A 107 -13.03 -0.80 14.59
CA ALA A 107 -13.81 -1.54 13.59
C ALA A 107 -14.72 -0.62 12.75
N GLU A 108 -15.24 0.44 13.36
CA GLU A 108 -16.09 1.42 12.65
C GLU A 108 -15.27 2.21 11.61
N GLN A 109 -14.06 2.66 11.96
CA GLN A 109 -13.17 3.34 11.02
C GLN A 109 -12.80 2.43 9.85
N ILE A 110 -12.55 1.15 10.11
CA ILE A 110 -12.30 0.15 9.05
C ILE A 110 -13.51 0.01 8.13
N ARG A 111 -14.74 -0.07 8.69
CA ARG A 111 -15.97 -0.19 7.89
C ARG A 111 -16.22 1.03 7.01
N VAL A 112 -16.15 2.22 7.61
CA VAL A 112 -16.40 3.47 6.89
C VAL A 112 -15.43 3.65 5.74
N MET A 113 -14.14 3.39 5.95
CA MET A 113 -13.12 3.53 4.90
C MET A 113 -13.08 2.35 3.92
N GLY A 114 -13.53 1.17 4.33
CA GLY A 114 -13.67 0.01 3.46
C GLY A 114 -14.86 0.10 2.49
N ASP A 115 -15.87 0.92 2.79
CA ASP A 115 -16.99 1.21 1.88
C ASP A 115 -16.65 2.44 1.02
N LYS A 116 -16.43 2.24 -0.28
CA LYS A 116 -16.04 3.33 -1.19
C LYS A 116 -17.02 4.50 -1.23
N ALA A 117 -18.33 4.22 -1.10
CA ALA A 117 -19.34 5.27 -1.14
C ALA A 117 -19.35 6.04 0.19
N ALA A 118 -19.23 5.36 1.33
CA ALA A 118 -19.12 5.99 2.64
C ALA A 118 -17.85 6.83 2.76
N ALA A 119 -16.71 6.29 2.34
CA ALA A 119 -15.43 7.00 2.35
C ALA A 119 -15.49 8.28 1.48
N ARG A 120 -16.02 8.20 0.26
CA ARG A 120 -16.19 9.38 -0.62
C ARG A 120 -17.10 10.43 0.00
N ARG A 121 -18.22 10.04 0.62
CA ARG A 121 -19.11 10.98 1.34
C ARG A 121 -18.38 11.67 2.48
N ALA A 122 -17.73 10.91 3.36
CA ALA A 122 -16.99 11.46 4.48
C ALA A 122 -15.90 12.45 4.03
N MET A 123 -15.18 12.15 2.95
CA MET A 123 -14.18 13.03 2.38
C MET A 123 -14.78 14.30 1.76
N THR A 124 -15.89 14.16 1.03
CA THR A 124 -16.58 15.31 0.42
C THR A 124 -17.13 16.28 1.46
N GLU A 125 -17.71 15.79 2.54
CA GLU A 125 -18.27 16.60 3.64
C GLU A 125 -17.24 17.52 4.31
N VAL A 126 -15.97 17.12 4.32
CA VAL A 126 -14.87 17.92 4.88
C VAL A 126 -14.03 18.63 3.81
N GLY A 127 -14.51 18.67 2.57
CA GLY A 127 -13.86 19.38 1.47
C GLY A 127 -12.55 18.75 0.98
N VAL A 128 -12.37 17.44 1.14
CA VAL A 128 -11.30 16.70 0.45
C VAL A 128 -11.72 16.47 -0.99
N PRO A 129 -10.92 16.89 -1.99
CA PRO A 129 -11.29 16.71 -3.39
C PRO A 129 -11.45 15.23 -3.75
N ILE A 130 -12.53 14.89 -4.43
CA ILE A 130 -12.77 13.57 -5.04
C ILE A 130 -12.78 13.70 -6.56
N ILE A 131 -12.49 12.62 -7.28
CA ILE A 131 -12.59 12.65 -8.75
C ILE A 131 -14.01 13.07 -9.14
N PRO A 132 -14.17 14.18 -9.91
CA PRO A 132 -15.47 14.62 -10.37
C PRO A 132 -16.17 13.51 -11.17
N GLY A 133 -17.39 13.18 -10.77
CA GLY A 133 -18.16 12.10 -11.37
C GLY A 133 -19.64 12.25 -11.08
N THR A 134 -20.47 11.57 -11.86
CA THR A 134 -21.93 11.56 -11.65
C THR A 134 -22.26 10.98 -10.26
N PRO A 135 -23.25 11.55 -9.55
CA PRO A 135 -23.61 11.08 -8.19
C PRO A 135 -24.21 9.68 -8.21
N GLY A 136 -24.69 9.23 -9.33
CA GLY A 136 -25.31 7.93 -9.57
C GLY A 136 -25.14 7.45 -11.00
N PRO A 137 -25.64 6.27 -11.34
CA PRO A 137 -25.74 5.81 -12.73
C PRO A 137 -26.54 6.80 -13.56
N VAL A 138 -26.14 7.01 -14.82
CA VAL A 138 -26.84 7.89 -15.77
C VAL A 138 -27.36 7.05 -16.92
N GLU A 139 -28.66 7.14 -17.17
CA GLU A 139 -29.34 6.42 -18.25
C GLU A 139 -29.44 7.27 -19.52
N ASP A 140 -29.67 8.58 -19.35
CA ASP A 140 -29.86 9.53 -20.45
C ASP A 140 -28.48 10.00 -20.97
N PRO A 141 -28.19 9.75 -22.27
CA PRO A 141 -26.95 10.19 -22.91
C PRO A 141 -26.79 11.72 -22.95
N ASP A 142 -27.87 12.50 -22.99
CA ASP A 142 -27.80 13.96 -23.07
C ASP A 142 -27.50 14.55 -21.68
N GLU A 143 -28.07 14.01 -20.63
CA GLU A 143 -27.71 14.33 -19.24
C GLU A 143 -26.24 14.00 -18.98
N ALA A 144 -25.81 12.79 -19.35
CA ALA A 144 -24.43 12.35 -19.23
C ALA A 144 -23.45 13.25 -20.00
N LEU A 145 -23.80 13.69 -21.19
CA LEU A 145 -23.00 14.62 -22.00
C LEU A 145 -22.93 16.01 -21.37
N SER A 146 -24.05 16.50 -20.83
CA SER A 146 -24.10 17.79 -20.13
C SER A 146 -23.13 17.79 -18.95
N PHE A 147 -23.19 16.75 -18.14
CA PHE A 147 -22.26 16.56 -17.02
C PHE A 147 -20.80 16.43 -17.48
N ALA A 148 -20.54 15.68 -18.56
CA ALA A 148 -19.20 15.54 -19.12
C ALA A 148 -18.62 16.89 -19.61
N ARG A 149 -19.46 17.80 -20.13
CA ARG A 149 -19.06 19.16 -20.49
C ARG A 149 -18.73 20.01 -19.27
N GLU A 150 -19.47 19.86 -18.18
CA GLU A 150 -19.25 20.59 -16.93
C GLU A 150 -17.90 20.19 -16.30
N ILE A 151 -17.60 18.89 -16.17
CA ILE A 151 -16.33 18.42 -15.59
C ILE A 151 -15.14 18.50 -16.55
N GLY A 152 -15.41 18.76 -17.84
CA GLY A 152 -14.40 18.88 -18.90
C GLY A 152 -13.85 17.54 -19.39
N PHE A 153 -13.57 17.46 -20.69
CA PHE A 153 -12.95 16.31 -21.34
C PHE A 153 -11.43 16.25 -21.06
N PRO A 154 -10.82 15.05 -21.12
CA PRO A 154 -11.41 13.73 -21.35
C PRO A 154 -12.21 13.22 -20.16
N VAL A 155 -13.20 12.35 -20.42
CA VAL A 155 -13.99 11.65 -19.41
C VAL A 155 -13.94 10.14 -19.63
N ILE A 156 -14.15 9.38 -18.56
CA ILE A 156 -14.29 7.93 -18.62
C ILE A 156 -15.72 7.53 -18.25
N ILE A 157 -16.31 6.67 -19.06
CA ILE A 157 -17.60 6.05 -18.80
C ILE A 157 -17.35 4.64 -18.28
N LYS A 158 -17.92 4.31 -17.11
CA LYS A 158 -17.66 3.06 -16.38
C LYS A 158 -18.98 2.34 -16.11
N ALA A 159 -19.01 1.02 -16.30
CA ALA A 159 -20.13 0.19 -15.87
C ALA A 159 -20.33 0.28 -14.33
N ALA A 160 -21.57 0.40 -13.89
CA ALA A 160 -21.93 0.42 -12.47
C ALA A 160 -21.71 -0.96 -11.81
N ALA A 161 -22.05 -2.02 -12.54
CA ALA A 161 -21.79 -3.38 -12.14
C ALA A 161 -20.57 -3.91 -12.88
N GLY A 162 -19.37 -3.92 -12.24
CA GLY A 162 -18.20 -4.48 -12.90
C GLY A 162 -16.88 -4.12 -12.25
N GLY A 163 -15.84 -4.85 -12.68
CA GLY A 163 -14.45 -4.68 -12.27
C GLY A 163 -13.51 -5.21 -13.34
N GLY A 164 -12.19 -4.99 -13.19
CA GLY A 164 -11.19 -5.54 -14.08
C GLY A 164 -11.10 -4.89 -15.47
N GLY A 165 -11.61 -3.67 -15.65
CA GLY A 165 -11.45 -2.91 -16.89
C GLY A 165 -12.49 -3.17 -17.98
N LYS A 166 -13.44 -4.09 -17.76
CA LYS A 166 -14.55 -4.32 -18.69
C LYS A 166 -15.66 -3.27 -18.48
N GLY A 167 -16.29 -2.83 -19.58
CA GLY A 167 -17.33 -1.80 -19.53
C GLY A 167 -16.78 -0.40 -19.23
N MET A 168 -15.51 -0.13 -19.55
CA MET A 168 -14.92 1.21 -19.45
C MET A 168 -14.54 1.76 -20.82
N ARG A 169 -14.93 3.01 -21.10
CA ARG A 169 -14.61 3.73 -22.33
C ARG A 169 -14.19 5.16 -22.03
N VAL A 170 -13.10 5.59 -22.64
CA VAL A 170 -12.62 6.98 -22.55
C VAL A 170 -13.18 7.74 -23.74
N ALA A 171 -13.88 8.84 -23.46
CA ALA A 171 -14.28 9.83 -24.47
C ALA A 171 -13.34 11.03 -24.36
N LYS A 172 -12.66 11.35 -25.45
CA LYS A 172 -11.65 12.43 -25.48
C LYS A 172 -12.27 13.79 -25.78
N SER A 173 -13.45 13.80 -26.42
CA SER A 173 -14.16 15.00 -26.86
C SER A 173 -15.66 14.77 -26.85
N VAL A 174 -16.40 15.86 -27.08
CA VAL A 174 -17.86 15.84 -27.25
C VAL A 174 -18.26 14.90 -28.43
N ASP A 175 -17.48 14.91 -29.50
CA ASP A 175 -17.77 14.12 -30.71
C ASP A 175 -17.64 12.62 -30.47
N ASP A 176 -16.71 12.22 -29.57
CA ASP A 176 -16.48 10.81 -29.17
C ASP A 176 -17.52 10.31 -28.18
N PHE A 177 -18.18 11.21 -27.44
CA PHE A 177 -18.90 10.87 -26.23
C PHE A 177 -20.06 9.93 -26.46
N ALA A 178 -20.97 10.28 -27.42
CA ALA A 178 -22.16 9.49 -27.67
C ALA A 178 -21.84 8.04 -28.06
N ARG A 179 -20.84 7.87 -28.93
CA ARG A 179 -20.37 6.53 -29.32
C ARG A 179 -19.77 5.75 -28.12
N SER A 180 -18.92 6.39 -27.36
CA SER A 180 -18.26 5.78 -26.18
C SER A 180 -19.28 5.39 -25.12
N PHE A 181 -20.31 6.22 -24.91
CA PHE A 181 -21.39 5.98 -23.97
C PHE A 181 -22.21 4.74 -24.36
N GLN A 182 -22.64 4.67 -25.62
CA GLN A 182 -23.40 3.51 -26.12
C GLN A 182 -22.58 2.21 -26.06
N LEU A 183 -21.30 2.26 -26.41
CA LEU A 183 -20.42 1.10 -26.35
C LEU A 183 -20.23 0.62 -24.91
N ALA A 184 -20.01 1.54 -23.96
CA ALA A 184 -19.86 1.19 -22.54
C ALA A 184 -21.13 0.54 -21.98
N ARG A 185 -22.31 1.09 -22.27
CA ARG A 185 -23.61 0.51 -21.86
C ARG A 185 -23.86 -0.87 -22.45
N SER A 186 -23.60 -1.04 -23.76
CA SER A 186 -23.78 -2.34 -24.43
C SER A 186 -22.85 -3.40 -23.88
N GLU A 187 -21.59 -3.04 -23.61
CA GLU A 187 -20.62 -3.94 -23.01
C GLU A 187 -20.99 -4.28 -21.55
N ALA A 188 -21.45 -3.31 -20.76
CA ALA A 188 -21.91 -3.49 -19.40
C ALA A 188 -23.12 -4.44 -19.35
N LEU A 189 -24.11 -4.21 -20.22
CA LEU A 189 -25.28 -5.08 -20.30
C LEU A 189 -24.91 -6.51 -20.70
N SER A 190 -24.03 -6.67 -21.69
CA SER A 190 -23.58 -7.99 -22.15
C SER A 190 -22.76 -8.75 -21.12
N ALA A 191 -21.87 -8.05 -20.39
CA ALA A 191 -20.93 -8.68 -19.46
C ALA A 191 -21.51 -8.91 -18.07
N PHE A 192 -22.43 -8.03 -17.62
CA PHE A 192 -22.91 -7.98 -16.24
C PHE A 192 -24.44 -8.04 -16.09
N GLY A 193 -25.17 -8.04 -17.20
CA GLY A 193 -26.64 -8.03 -17.19
C GLY A 193 -27.26 -6.70 -16.76
N ASN A 194 -26.44 -5.67 -16.54
CA ASN A 194 -26.86 -4.33 -16.16
C ASN A 194 -26.10 -3.30 -17.03
N GLY A 195 -26.85 -2.43 -17.72
CA GLY A 195 -26.30 -1.40 -18.59
C GLY A 195 -26.07 -0.03 -17.93
N ASP A 196 -26.20 0.07 -16.62
CA ASP A 196 -25.96 1.31 -15.87
C ASP A 196 -24.50 1.72 -15.92
N VAL A 197 -24.26 3.01 -16.19
CA VAL A 197 -22.90 3.57 -16.30
C VAL A 197 -22.78 4.87 -15.51
N TYR A 198 -21.57 5.13 -15.06
CA TYR A 198 -21.13 6.41 -14.46
C TYR A 198 -20.24 7.16 -15.44
N VAL A 199 -20.24 8.49 -15.35
CA VAL A 199 -19.27 9.34 -16.05
C VAL A 199 -18.36 9.99 -15.01
N GLU A 200 -17.05 9.88 -15.20
CA GLU A 200 -16.04 10.48 -14.31
C GLU A 200 -14.99 11.21 -15.14
N LYS A 201 -14.32 12.19 -14.52
CA LYS A 201 -13.13 12.81 -15.09
C LYS A 201 -12.06 11.75 -15.35
N TYR A 202 -11.50 11.76 -16.57
CA TYR A 202 -10.39 10.89 -16.91
C TYR A 202 -9.06 11.62 -16.72
N LEU A 203 -8.23 11.06 -15.86
CA LEU A 203 -6.85 11.54 -15.66
C LEU A 203 -5.94 10.80 -16.64
N SER A 204 -5.28 11.53 -17.52
CA SER A 204 -4.51 10.94 -18.62
C SER A 204 -3.20 10.33 -18.12
N ARG A 205 -2.48 11.06 -17.28
CA ARG A 205 -1.17 10.69 -16.72
C ARG A 205 -1.11 10.95 -15.20
N PRO A 206 -2.03 10.37 -14.42
CA PRO A 206 -2.04 10.63 -12.98
C PRO A 206 -0.82 10.00 -12.30
N ARG A 207 -0.34 10.68 -11.26
CA ARG A 207 0.56 10.08 -10.29
C ARG A 207 -0.23 9.52 -9.12
N HIS A 208 0.28 8.44 -8.57
CA HIS A 208 -0.21 7.87 -7.33
C HIS A 208 0.63 8.46 -6.18
N VAL A 209 0.08 9.44 -5.51
CA VAL A 209 0.71 10.10 -4.36
C VAL A 209 -0.11 9.82 -3.12
N GLU A 210 0.54 9.43 -2.03
CA GLU A 210 -0.16 9.04 -0.81
C GLU A 210 0.46 9.71 0.42
N PHE A 211 -0.36 9.99 1.43
CA PHE A 211 0.08 10.64 2.66
C PHE A 211 0.02 9.69 3.85
N GLN A 212 1.15 9.53 4.53
CA GLN A 212 1.20 8.77 5.78
C GLN A 212 0.51 9.54 6.89
N ILE A 213 -0.53 8.96 7.47
CA ILE A 213 -1.28 9.50 8.60
C ILE A 213 -0.87 8.78 9.89
N LEU A 214 -0.79 9.55 10.96
CA LEU A 214 -0.78 9.06 12.33
C LEU A 214 -1.87 9.78 13.13
N GLY A 215 -2.68 9.02 13.87
CA GLY A 215 -3.69 9.54 14.79
C GLY A 215 -3.59 8.87 16.14
N ASP A 216 -3.86 9.60 17.23
CA ASP A 216 -3.94 9.06 18.59
C ASP A 216 -5.36 9.16 19.18
N ARG A 217 -5.54 8.62 20.37
CA ARG A 217 -6.82 8.69 21.10
C ARG A 217 -7.02 10.01 21.86
N HIS A 218 -6.09 10.94 21.75
CA HIS A 218 -6.12 12.26 22.39
C HIS A 218 -6.54 13.37 21.44
N GLY A 219 -6.90 13.02 20.19
CA GLY A 219 -7.37 13.94 19.16
C GLY A 219 -6.26 14.54 18.29
N HIS A 220 -5.02 14.09 18.43
CA HIS A 220 -3.95 14.50 17.53
C HIS A 220 -4.00 13.63 16.27
N VAL A 221 -4.02 14.30 15.13
CA VAL A 221 -3.89 13.67 13.81
C VAL A 221 -2.91 14.49 12.99
N ILE A 222 -1.87 13.86 12.49
CA ILE A 222 -0.81 14.48 11.68
C ILE A 222 -0.55 13.67 10.41
N HIS A 223 0.13 14.28 9.44
CA HIS A 223 0.75 13.56 8.34
C HIS A 223 2.28 13.58 8.46
N LEU A 224 2.93 12.56 7.92
CA LEU A 224 4.39 12.44 7.89
C LEU A 224 4.98 12.58 6.47
N GLY A 225 4.34 13.41 5.65
CA GLY A 225 4.71 13.62 4.26
C GLY A 225 4.12 12.58 3.32
N GLU A 226 4.46 12.75 2.04
CA GLU A 226 3.97 11.92 0.95
C GLU A 226 4.99 10.90 0.49
N ARG A 227 4.46 9.87 -0.18
CA ARG A 227 5.18 8.90 -1.01
C ARG A 227 4.62 8.95 -2.44
N ASP A 228 5.47 8.80 -3.43
CA ASP A 228 5.09 8.59 -4.83
C ASP A 228 5.16 7.09 -5.13
N CYS A 229 4.02 6.51 -5.47
CA CYS A 229 3.84 5.08 -5.75
C CYS A 229 3.43 4.85 -7.22
N SER A 230 3.80 5.77 -8.11
CA SER A 230 3.37 5.74 -9.51
C SER A 230 3.98 4.59 -10.31
N VAL A 231 5.19 4.11 -9.94
CA VAL A 231 5.82 2.99 -10.64
C VAL A 231 5.19 1.67 -10.18
N GLN A 232 4.18 1.26 -10.93
CA GLN A 232 3.35 0.11 -10.60
C GLN A 232 3.00 -0.70 -11.85
N ARG A 233 2.67 -1.97 -11.66
CA ARG A 233 2.21 -2.85 -12.72
C ARG A 233 0.84 -3.42 -12.33
N ARG A 234 -0.19 -3.17 -13.14
CA ARG A 234 -1.58 -3.63 -12.86
C ARG A 234 -2.01 -3.32 -11.42
N HIS A 235 -1.75 -2.09 -10.96
CA HIS A 235 -2.01 -1.59 -9.60
C HIS A 235 -1.15 -2.25 -8.49
N GLN A 236 -0.12 -3.02 -8.83
CA GLN A 236 0.87 -3.50 -7.87
C GLN A 236 2.08 -2.57 -7.89
N LYS A 237 2.33 -1.87 -6.79
CA LYS A 237 3.47 -0.99 -6.59
C LYS A 237 4.77 -1.81 -6.67
N LEU A 238 5.80 -1.28 -7.33
CA LEU A 238 7.11 -1.92 -7.49
C LEU A 238 8.26 -1.05 -7.00
N ILE A 239 8.12 0.28 -7.16
CA ILE A 239 9.07 1.28 -6.67
C ILE A 239 8.27 2.38 -6.02
N GLU A 240 8.66 2.76 -4.81
CA GLU A 240 8.11 3.87 -4.06
C GLU A 240 9.23 4.85 -3.70
N GLU A 241 8.94 6.14 -3.74
CA GLU A 241 9.91 7.17 -3.38
C GLU A 241 9.30 8.28 -2.52
N ALA A 242 10.10 8.89 -1.67
CA ALA A 242 9.72 10.07 -0.89
C ALA A 242 10.92 11.02 -0.70
N PRO A 243 10.65 12.33 -0.80
CA PRO A 243 9.39 12.94 -1.23
C PRO A 243 9.10 12.71 -2.72
N SER A 244 7.86 12.92 -3.17
CA SER A 244 7.51 12.82 -4.59
C SER A 244 8.23 13.90 -5.40
N PRO A 245 8.85 13.56 -6.56
CA PRO A 245 9.48 14.54 -7.44
C PRO A 245 8.48 15.51 -8.11
N ALA A 246 7.18 15.24 -8.01
CA ALA A 246 6.12 16.08 -8.57
C ALA A 246 5.44 16.99 -7.55
N VAL A 247 5.82 16.89 -6.27
CA VAL A 247 5.16 17.61 -5.17
C VAL A 247 6.14 18.63 -4.57
N ASP A 248 5.88 19.91 -4.84
CA ASP A 248 6.60 21.01 -4.19
C ASP A 248 6.07 21.28 -2.76
N ALA A 249 6.63 22.27 -2.08
CA ALA A 249 6.29 22.58 -0.69
C ALA A 249 4.82 23.03 -0.53
N ASP A 250 4.31 23.83 -1.46
CA ASP A 250 2.95 24.39 -1.40
C ASP A 250 1.92 23.29 -1.70
N LEU A 251 2.18 22.45 -2.69
CA LEU A 251 1.32 21.31 -3.01
C LEU A 251 1.30 20.28 -1.87
N ARG A 252 2.47 20.01 -1.26
CA ARG A 252 2.58 19.13 -0.08
C ARG A 252 1.74 19.65 1.07
N ALA A 253 1.78 20.96 1.34
CA ALA A 253 0.97 21.55 2.39
C ALA A 253 -0.53 21.38 2.10
N ARG A 254 -1.00 21.69 0.90
CA ARG A 254 -2.41 21.58 0.51
C ARG A 254 -2.92 20.11 0.56
N MET A 255 -2.14 19.17 0.01
CA MET A 255 -2.49 17.76 0.01
C MET A 255 -2.44 17.18 1.43
N GLY A 256 -1.41 17.51 2.20
CA GLY A 256 -1.26 17.08 3.60
C GLY A 256 -2.38 17.58 4.50
N GLU A 257 -2.78 18.84 4.38
CA GLU A 257 -3.94 19.39 5.10
C GLU A 257 -5.25 18.68 4.71
N ALA A 258 -5.44 18.39 3.42
CA ALA A 258 -6.60 17.62 2.97
C ALA A 258 -6.60 16.20 3.57
N ALA A 259 -5.44 15.53 3.60
CA ALA A 259 -5.30 14.21 4.20
C ALA A 259 -5.60 14.23 5.71
N VAL A 260 -5.08 15.22 6.45
CA VAL A 260 -5.35 15.39 7.88
C VAL A 260 -6.83 15.69 8.14
N ARG A 261 -7.48 16.56 7.33
CA ARG A 261 -8.92 16.82 7.46
C ARG A 261 -9.75 15.55 7.27
N GLY A 262 -9.42 14.74 6.24
CA GLY A 262 -10.09 13.48 5.97
C GLY A 262 -9.95 12.48 7.12
N ALA A 263 -8.76 12.33 7.69
CA ALA A 263 -8.52 11.44 8.81
C ALA A 263 -9.22 11.94 10.10
N LYS A 264 -9.24 13.26 10.35
CA LYS A 264 -9.97 13.86 11.49
C LYS A 264 -11.49 13.67 11.38
N ALA A 265 -12.04 13.67 10.17
CA ALA A 265 -13.48 13.50 9.96
C ALA A 265 -14.03 12.17 10.47
N ILE A 266 -13.16 11.20 10.64
CA ILE A 266 -13.51 9.86 11.13
C ILE A 266 -12.84 9.53 12.47
N ASP A 267 -12.29 10.54 13.17
CA ASP A 267 -11.53 10.38 14.43
C ASP A 267 -10.46 9.28 14.35
N TYR A 268 -9.70 9.24 13.23
CA TYR A 268 -8.78 8.14 12.91
C TYR A 268 -7.72 7.91 13.97
N VAL A 269 -7.49 6.64 14.33
CA VAL A 269 -6.49 6.21 15.31
C VAL A 269 -5.54 5.18 14.69
N GLY A 270 -4.26 5.31 15.00
CA GLY A 270 -3.19 4.43 14.49
C GLY A 270 -2.51 5.00 13.24
N ALA A 271 -1.74 4.13 12.57
CA ALA A 271 -1.14 4.46 11.28
C ALA A 271 -2.10 4.13 10.14
N GLY A 272 -2.28 5.08 9.24
CA GLY A 272 -3.08 4.91 8.03
C GLY A 272 -2.49 5.70 6.88
N THR A 273 -3.01 5.50 5.68
CA THR A 273 -2.54 6.19 4.49
C THR A 273 -3.71 6.66 3.65
N ILE A 274 -3.70 7.95 3.30
CA ILE A 274 -4.66 8.51 2.35
C ILE A 274 -4.01 8.54 0.98
N GLU A 275 -4.53 7.73 0.07
CA GLU A 275 -4.10 7.63 -1.32
C GLU A 275 -4.84 8.65 -2.19
N MET A 276 -4.07 9.34 -3.04
CA MET A 276 -4.58 10.38 -3.94
C MET A 276 -4.02 10.20 -5.34
N LEU A 277 -4.80 10.60 -6.34
CA LEU A 277 -4.30 10.80 -7.70
C LEU A 277 -3.97 12.27 -7.88
N LEU A 278 -2.74 12.53 -8.30
CA LEU A 278 -2.26 13.86 -8.66
C LEU A 278 -2.22 14.00 -10.19
N ASP A 279 -2.91 14.99 -10.74
CA ASP A 279 -2.91 15.29 -12.18
C ASP A 279 -1.77 16.25 -12.55
N GLU A 280 -1.50 16.39 -13.84
CA GLU A 280 -0.41 17.21 -14.39
C GLU A 280 -0.57 18.72 -14.10
N ASP A 281 -1.78 19.19 -13.87
CA ASP A 281 -2.09 20.58 -13.53
C ASP A 281 -1.97 20.92 -12.02
N GLY A 282 -1.57 19.92 -11.20
CA GLY A 282 -1.48 20.06 -9.75
C GLY A 282 -2.82 19.87 -9.00
N SER A 283 -3.88 19.49 -9.70
CA SER A 283 -5.12 19.03 -9.09
C SER A 283 -4.91 17.65 -8.48
N PHE A 284 -5.49 17.40 -7.31
CA PHE A 284 -5.38 16.10 -6.65
C PHE A 284 -6.74 15.63 -6.14
N PHE A 285 -6.92 14.31 -6.10
CA PHE A 285 -8.20 13.69 -5.79
C PHE A 285 -8.01 12.48 -4.89
N PHE A 286 -8.82 12.39 -3.83
CA PHE A 286 -8.89 11.23 -2.97
C PHE A 286 -9.27 9.97 -3.77
N MET A 287 -8.54 8.91 -3.56
CA MET A 287 -8.80 7.60 -4.14
C MET A 287 -9.36 6.64 -3.11
N GLU A 288 -8.61 6.40 -2.04
CA GLU A 288 -9.00 5.54 -0.92
C GLU A 288 -8.15 5.83 0.33
N MET A 289 -8.54 5.26 1.46
CA MET A 289 -7.73 5.23 2.67
C MET A 289 -7.43 3.80 3.07
N ASN A 290 -6.15 3.48 3.21
CA ASN A 290 -5.71 2.23 3.82
C ASN A 290 -5.65 2.41 5.34
N THR A 291 -6.47 1.64 6.06
CA THR A 291 -6.62 1.72 7.51
C THR A 291 -5.62 0.85 8.27
N ARG A 292 -4.38 0.83 7.80
CA ARG A 292 -3.28 0.02 8.28
C ARG A 292 -1.93 0.62 7.90
N ILE A 293 -0.86 0.03 8.42
CA ILE A 293 0.47 0.29 7.88
C ILE A 293 0.60 -0.29 6.46
N GLN A 294 1.38 0.34 5.59
CA GLN A 294 1.60 -0.13 4.22
C GLN A 294 2.98 -0.79 4.06
N VAL A 295 3.17 -1.52 2.94
CA VAL A 295 4.44 -2.17 2.60
C VAL A 295 5.56 -1.14 2.57
N GLU A 296 5.30 0.00 1.95
CA GLU A 296 6.22 1.11 1.66
C GLU A 296 6.45 2.08 2.85
N HIS A 297 5.96 1.75 4.05
CA HIS A 297 6.20 2.59 5.24
C HIS A 297 7.69 2.88 5.53
N PRO A 298 8.65 2.01 5.18
CA PRO A 298 10.07 2.26 5.45
C PRO A 298 10.61 3.51 4.76
N VAL A 299 10.01 3.93 3.63
CA VAL A 299 10.40 5.15 2.91
C VAL A 299 10.15 6.38 3.80
N THR A 300 8.97 6.45 4.42
CA THR A 300 8.63 7.51 5.37
C THR A 300 9.48 7.43 6.63
N GLU A 301 9.72 6.24 7.17
CA GLU A 301 10.56 6.05 8.36
C GLU A 301 11.98 6.57 8.16
N MET A 302 12.62 6.25 7.03
CA MET A 302 13.97 6.72 6.73
C MET A 302 14.01 8.22 6.46
N LEU A 303 12.97 8.78 5.84
CA LEU A 303 12.89 10.20 5.52
C LEU A 303 12.70 11.08 6.77
N THR A 304 11.86 10.61 7.72
CA THR A 304 11.45 11.38 8.91
C THR A 304 12.20 11.01 10.18
N GLY A 305 12.74 9.79 10.25
CA GLY A 305 13.33 9.23 11.46
C GLY A 305 12.31 8.70 12.47
N ILE A 306 11.02 8.61 12.10
CA ILE A 306 9.93 8.12 12.97
C ILE A 306 9.70 6.63 12.70
N ASP A 307 9.75 5.80 13.75
CA ASP A 307 9.39 4.38 13.68
C ASP A 307 7.87 4.21 13.77
N LEU A 308 7.24 3.99 12.62
CA LEU A 308 5.78 3.90 12.49
C LEU A 308 5.19 2.70 13.25
N VAL A 309 5.89 1.59 13.31
CA VAL A 309 5.43 0.39 14.04
C VAL A 309 5.45 0.63 15.54
N LYS A 310 6.50 1.31 16.06
CA LYS A 310 6.51 1.71 17.47
C LYS A 310 5.41 2.71 17.80
N GLU A 311 5.14 3.66 16.91
CA GLU A 311 4.02 4.60 17.10
C GLU A 311 2.68 3.87 17.13
N GLN A 312 2.44 2.89 16.25
CA GLN A 312 1.23 2.06 16.33
C GLN A 312 1.07 1.37 17.69
N ILE A 313 2.15 0.79 18.20
CA ILE A 313 2.14 0.08 19.50
C ILE A 313 1.88 1.06 20.65
N ARG A 314 2.54 2.23 20.66
CA ARG A 314 2.35 3.28 21.69
C ARG A 314 0.94 3.81 21.70
N VAL A 315 0.42 4.22 20.55
CA VAL A 315 -0.95 4.72 20.41
C VAL A 315 -1.98 3.68 20.85
N ALA A 316 -1.80 2.43 20.46
CA ALA A 316 -2.69 1.34 20.88
C ALA A 316 -2.64 1.09 22.39
N SER A 317 -1.50 1.34 23.04
CA SER A 317 -1.37 1.26 24.51
C SER A 317 -1.94 2.47 25.27
N GLY A 318 -2.44 3.49 24.53
CA GLY A 318 -3.06 4.69 25.10
C GLY A 318 -2.12 5.89 25.25
N GLU A 319 -0.88 5.79 24.76
CA GLU A 319 0.06 6.93 24.76
C GLU A 319 -0.29 7.92 23.65
N PRO A 320 -0.01 9.22 23.86
CA PRO A 320 -0.10 10.20 22.78
C PRO A 320 0.99 9.96 21.72
N LEU A 321 0.81 10.53 20.52
CA LEU A 321 1.86 10.53 19.50
C LEU A 321 3.16 11.13 20.03
N SER A 322 4.29 10.53 19.66
CA SER A 322 5.62 11.05 20.04
C SER A 322 6.00 12.32 19.28
N VAL A 323 5.27 12.62 18.19
CA VAL A 323 5.44 13.81 17.35
C VAL A 323 4.07 14.43 17.05
N THR A 324 4.01 15.76 17.02
CA THR A 324 2.77 16.53 16.84
C THR A 324 2.70 17.28 15.51
N GLU A 325 3.78 17.26 14.73
CA GLU A 325 3.90 17.92 13.45
C GLU A 325 4.84 17.16 12.52
N LEU A 326 4.83 17.47 11.23
CA LEU A 326 5.75 16.91 10.26
C LEU A 326 7.20 17.26 10.61
N PRO A 327 8.06 16.28 10.93
CA PRO A 327 9.48 16.55 11.17
C PRO A 327 10.19 16.97 9.89
N PRO A 328 11.37 17.62 9.98
CA PRO A 328 12.17 17.97 8.81
C PRO A 328 12.50 16.73 7.97
N LEU A 329 12.13 16.77 6.69
CA LEU A 329 12.44 15.72 5.73
C LEU A 329 13.93 15.70 5.39
N ARG A 330 14.56 14.53 5.40
CA ARG A 330 16.02 14.38 5.24
C ARG A 330 16.37 13.65 3.95
N GLY A 331 16.80 14.40 2.94
CA GLY A 331 17.25 13.83 1.67
C GLY A 331 16.11 13.25 0.84
N HIS A 332 16.38 12.13 0.17
CA HIS A 332 15.43 11.41 -0.67
C HIS A 332 15.57 9.90 -0.44
N VAL A 333 14.47 9.18 -0.41
CA VAL A 333 14.42 7.73 -0.13
C VAL A 333 13.68 7.03 -1.25
N ILE A 334 14.22 5.90 -1.70
CA ILE A 334 13.59 5.02 -2.70
C ILE A 334 13.51 3.61 -2.11
N GLU A 335 12.36 2.97 -2.24
CA GLU A 335 12.13 1.55 -1.95
C GLU A 335 11.92 0.79 -3.26
N CYS A 336 12.50 -0.41 -3.35
CA CYS A 336 12.27 -1.38 -4.41
C CYS A 336 11.74 -2.68 -3.81
N ARG A 337 10.61 -3.18 -4.33
CA ARG A 337 10.06 -4.49 -3.93
C ARG A 337 10.74 -5.62 -4.68
N ILE A 338 11.48 -6.43 -3.95
CA ILE A 338 12.16 -7.60 -4.49
C ILE A 338 11.22 -8.80 -4.37
N ASN A 339 10.58 -9.15 -5.47
CA ASN A 339 9.61 -10.23 -5.55
C ASN A 339 10.23 -11.46 -6.22
N ALA A 340 9.83 -12.66 -5.79
CA ALA A 340 10.11 -13.91 -6.49
C ALA A 340 9.21 -14.05 -7.73
N GLU A 341 9.50 -13.28 -8.76
CA GLU A 341 8.75 -13.17 -10.00
C GLU A 341 9.71 -13.04 -11.19
N ASP A 342 9.28 -13.53 -12.35
CA ASP A 342 10.02 -13.44 -13.61
C ASP A 342 9.44 -12.32 -14.50
N PRO A 343 10.08 -11.14 -14.56
CA PRO A 343 9.63 -10.04 -15.40
C PRO A 343 9.56 -10.39 -16.90
N SER A 344 10.45 -11.27 -17.39
CA SER A 344 10.48 -11.71 -18.80
C SER A 344 9.26 -12.56 -19.16
N ARG A 345 8.66 -13.21 -18.17
CA ARG A 345 7.44 -14.03 -18.27
C ARG A 345 6.22 -13.36 -17.68
N ASN A 346 6.09 -12.06 -17.91
CA ASN A 346 4.94 -11.28 -17.45
C ASN A 346 4.74 -11.33 -15.93
N PHE A 347 5.86 -11.32 -15.16
CA PHE A 347 5.90 -11.41 -13.69
C PHE A 347 5.24 -12.70 -13.14
N GLN A 348 5.47 -13.81 -13.81
CA GLN A 348 5.05 -15.10 -13.30
C GLN A 348 5.76 -15.40 -11.97
N PRO A 349 5.05 -15.85 -10.92
CA PRO A 349 5.68 -16.25 -9.66
C PRO A 349 6.76 -17.34 -9.86
N SER A 350 7.86 -17.19 -9.13
CA SER A 350 9.01 -18.10 -9.14
C SER A 350 9.24 -18.68 -7.73
N PRO A 351 8.34 -19.55 -7.22
CA PRO A 351 8.56 -20.23 -5.95
C PRO A 351 9.73 -21.21 -6.06
N GLY A 352 10.43 -21.47 -4.97
CA GLY A 352 11.57 -22.38 -4.98
C GLY A 352 12.49 -22.18 -3.78
N LYS A 353 13.57 -22.93 -3.74
CA LYS A 353 14.59 -22.82 -2.69
C LYS A 353 15.61 -21.77 -3.06
N ILE A 354 15.87 -20.84 -2.13
CA ILE A 354 16.97 -19.86 -2.24
C ILE A 354 18.28 -20.59 -1.94
N GLU A 355 19.13 -20.72 -2.93
CA GLU A 355 20.43 -21.41 -2.82
C GLU A 355 21.50 -20.49 -2.26
N ALA A 356 21.59 -19.26 -2.77
CA ALA A 356 22.48 -18.22 -2.27
C ALA A 356 21.70 -16.94 -1.95
N PHE A 357 22.11 -16.27 -0.90
CA PHE A 357 21.55 -14.99 -0.46
C PHE A 357 22.64 -14.09 0.10
N HIS A 358 22.96 -13.02 -0.64
CA HIS A 358 23.91 -12.02 -0.19
C HIS A 358 23.24 -10.64 -0.19
N PRO A 359 22.86 -10.10 1.00
CA PRO A 359 22.19 -8.81 1.10
C PRO A 359 23.14 -7.66 0.76
N PRO A 360 22.66 -6.61 0.08
CA PRO A 360 23.44 -5.39 -0.09
C PRO A 360 23.58 -4.65 1.25
N GLY A 361 24.58 -3.78 1.33
CA GLY A 361 24.82 -2.99 2.53
C GLY A 361 25.53 -1.67 2.24
N GLY A 362 25.85 -0.94 3.29
CA GLY A 362 26.55 0.34 3.22
C GLY A 362 25.71 1.50 3.78
N PRO A 363 26.29 2.73 3.82
CA PRO A 363 25.60 3.90 4.35
C PRO A 363 24.30 4.21 3.59
N GLY A 364 23.19 4.36 4.31
CA GLY A 364 21.87 4.67 3.74
C GLY A 364 21.21 3.52 2.97
N VAL A 365 21.63 2.27 3.20
CA VAL A 365 20.98 1.06 2.69
C VAL A 365 20.30 0.33 3.84
N ARG A 366 18.99 0.09 3.69
CA ARG A 366 18.18 -0.74 4.60
C ARG A 366 17.57 -1.89 3.81
N LEU A 367 17.55 -3.07 4.42
CA LEU A 367 16.89 -4.25 3.86
C LEU A 367 15.91 -4.83 4.88
N ASP A 368 14.63 -4.81 4.54
CA ASP A 368 13.59 -5.49 5.30
C ASP A 368 13.25 -6.81 4.57
N THR A 369 13.64 -7.93 5.16
CA THR A 369 13.49 -9.26 4.54
C THR A 369 13.26 -10.34 5.58
N HIS A 370 12.63 -11.42 5.15
CA HIS A 370 12.41 -12.64 5.95
C HIS A 370 13.11 -13.86 5.36
N VAL A 371 13.76 -13.71 4.20
CA VAL A 371 14.41 -14.83 3.51
C VAL A 371 15.89 -14.91 3.85
N TYR A 372 16.46 -16.10 3.64
CA TYR A 372 17.85 -16.45 3.91
C TYR A 372 18.28 -17.61 2.98
N ALA A 373 19.58 -17.88 2.87
CA ALA A 373 20.07 -19.03 2.12
C ALA A 373 19.52 -20.35 2.68
N GLY A 374 18.88 -21.13 1.86
CA GLY A 374 18.19 -22.37 2.24
C GLY A 374 16.67 -22.22 2.50
N TYR A 375 16.14 -20.98 2.57
CA TYR A 375 14.70 -20.75 2.68
C TYR A 375 13.98 -21.20 1.42
N THR A 376 12.81 -21.86 1.59
CA THR A 376 11.93 -22.24 0.48
C THR A 376 10.78 -21.23 0.38
N VAL A 377 10.71 -20.51 -0.74
CA VAL A 377 9.61 -19.58 -1.05
C VAL A 377 8.36 -20.40 -1.34
N PRO A 378 7.32 -20.34 -0.49
CA PRO A 378 6.12 -21.13 -0.67
C PRO A 378 5.22 -20.54 -1.77
N PRO A 379 4.48 -21.38 -2.51
CA PRO A 379 3.57 -20.90 -3.56
C PRO A 379 2.19 -20.43 -3.05
N TYR A 380 2.00 -20.35 -1.74
CA TYR A 380 0.69 -20.11 -1.11
C TYR A 380 0.41 -18.64 -0.80
N TYR A 381 1.44 -17.78 -0.81
CA TYR A 381 1.39 -16.39 -0.38
C TYR A 381 1.92 -15.48 -1.49
N ASP A 382 1.96 -14.17 -1.22
CA ASP A 382 2.57 -13.25 -2.16
C ASP A 382 4.07 -13.55 -2.39
N SER A 383 4.60 -12.95 -3.44
CA SER A 383 5.96 -13.20 -3.91
C SER A 383 7.03 -12.30 -3.27
N LEU A 384 6.66 -11.39 -2.35
CA LEU A 384 7.58 -10.43 -1.75
C LEU A 384 8.64 -11.12 -0.89
N LEU A 385 9.91 -11.01 -1.28
CA LEU A 385 11.06 -11.56 -0.55
C LEU A 385 11.71 -10.50 0.35
N ALA A 386 11.82 -9.30 -0.17
CA ALA A 386 12.50 -8.20 0.52
C ALA A 386 12.02 -6.84 0.01
N LYS A 387 12.16 -5.84 0.87
CA LYS A 387 12.12 -4.42 0.53
C LYS A 387 13.54 -3.90 0.64
N LEU A 388 14.08 -3.41 -0.47
CA LEU A 388 15.38 -2.75 -0.50
C LEU A 388 15.13 -1.25 -0.49
N ILE A 389 15.63 -0.54 0.51
CA ILE A 389 15.40 0.88 0.72
C ILE A 389 16.74 1.61 0.73
N CYS A 390 16.86 2.65 -0.10
CA CYS A 390 18.06 3.46 -0.20
C CYS A 390 17.76 4.95 0.02
N GLN A 391 18.54 5.59 0.89
CA GLN A 391 18.46 7.03 1.16
C GLN A 391 19.69 7.75 0.58
N GLY A 392 19.47 8.87 -0.11
CA GLY A 392 20.49 9.80 -0.57
C GLY A 392 20.29 11.20 -0.01
N ARG A 393 21.26 12.08 -0.17
CA ARG A 393 21.13 13.52 0.13
C ARG A 393 20.10 14.20 -0.77
N ASP A 394 19.96 13.66 -1.96
CA ASP A 394 19.03 14.06 -3.00
C ASP A 394 18.58 12.82 -3.80
N ARG A 395 17.66 13.03 -4.75
CA ARG A 395 17.08 11.95 -5.57
C ARG A 395 18.10 11.22 -6.40
N GLU A 396 19.06 11.94 -7.00
CA GLU A 396 20.08 11.36 -7.86
C GLU A 396 21.04 10.45 -7.09
N GLU A 397 21.43 10.84 -5.87
CA GLU A 397 22.22 9.99 -5.00
C GLU A 397 21.43 8.76 -4.53
N ALA A 398 20.13 8.91 -4.22
CA ALA A 398 19.26 7.78 -3.86
C ALA A 398 19.13 6.77 -5.01
N ILE A 399 18.91 7.25 -6.25
CA ILE A 399 18.86 6.41 -7.45
C ILE A 399 20.20 5.68 -7.66
N THR A 400 21.31 6.40 -7.55
CA THR A 400 22.64 5.81 -7.73
C THR A 400 22.92 4.74 -6.68
N ARG A 401 22.59 5.00 -5.43
CA ARG A 401 22.74 4.05 -4.32
C ARG A 401 21.86 2.82 -4.51
N MET A 402 20.60 3.02 -4.91
CA MET A 402 19.67 1.92 -5.20
C MET A 402 20.19 1.03 -6.31
N ARG A 403 20.69 1.61 -7.42
CA ARG A 403 21.28 0.85 -8.53
C ARG A 403 22.44 -0.03 -8.03
N VAL A 404 23.40 0.55 -7.31
CA VAL A 404 24.55 -0.18 -6.77
C VAL A 404 24.12 -1.28 -5.80
N ALA A 405 23.12 -1.00 -4.96
CA ALA A 405 22.58 -1.98 -4.03
C ALA A 405 21.88 -3.15 -4.76
N LEU A 406 21.10 -2.87 -5.81
CA LEU A 406 20.48 -3.91 -6.65
C LEU A 406 21.50 -4.77 -7.39
N GLU A 407 22.58 -4.16 -7.93
CA GLU A 407 23.67 -4.87 -8.62
C GLU A 407 24.46 -5.81 -7.69
N SER A 408 24.54 -5.47 -6.40
CA SER A 408 25.23 -6.27 -5.39
C SER A 408 24.31 -7.24 -4.62
N PHE A 409 23.01 -7.23 -4.90
CA PHE A 409 22.06 -8.11 -4.25
C PHE A 409 22.00 -9.47 -4.96
N ILE A 410 22.60 -10.50 -4.36
CA ILE A 410 22.63 -11.85 -4.94
C ILE A 410 21.53 -12.71 -4.31
N ILE A 411 20.62 -13.18 -5.14
CA ILE A 411 19.58 -14.16 -4.79
C ILE A 411 19.59 -15.23 -5.89
N GLU A 412 20.01 -16.45 -5.55
CA GLU A 412 20.07 -17.57 -6.49
C GLU A 412 19.07 -18.66 -6.09
N GLY A 413 18.62 -19.45 -7.06
CA GLY A 413 17.63 -20.53 -6.90
C GLY A 413 16.21 -20.11 -7.26
N VAL A 414 15.89 -18.80 -7.25
CA VAL A 414 14.62 -18.24 -7.71
C VAL A 414 14.86 -17.01 -8.59
N THR A 415 13.96 -16.77 -9.55
CA THR A 415 13.99 -15.55 -10.36
C THR A 415 13.35 -14.41 -9.59
N THR A 416 13.97 -13.20 -9.64
CA THR A 416 13.47 -12.05 -8.91
C THR A 416 13.32 -10.81 -9.79
N THR A 417 12.60 -9.80 -9.25
CA THR A 417 12.43 -8.49 -9.90
C THR A 417 13.69 -7.62 -9.85
N ALA A 418 14.73 -7.96 -9.08
CA ALA A 418 15.90 -7.10 -8.86
C ALA A 418 16.61 -6.63 -10.14
N PRO A 419 16.89 -7.49 -11.15
CA PRO A 419 17.51 -7.03 -12.40
C PRO A 419 16.63 -6.08 -13.21
N PHE A 420 15.31 -6.30 -13.20
CA PHE A 420 14.36 -5.39 -13.85
C PHE A 420 14.37 -4.02 -13.17
N LEU A 421 14.32 -3.97 -11.84
CA LEU A 421 14.36 -2.74 -11.07
C LEU A 421 15.66 -1.95 -11.28
N SER A 422 16.79 -2.64 -11.42
CA SER A 422 18.08 -1.99 -11.77
C SER A 422 18.01 -1.28 -13.11
N ARG A 423 17.36 -1.86 -14.13
CA ARG A 423 17.13 -1.19 -15.42
C ARG A 423 16.24 0.05 -15.29
N VAL A 424 15.18 -0.02 -14.46
CA VAL A 424 14.34 1.15 -14.19
C VAL A 424 15.16 2.29 -13.58
N MET A 425 16.08 2.01 -12.64
CA MET A 425 16.94 3.02 -12.03
C MET A 425 17.85 3.73 -13.06
N THR A 426 18.18 3.09 -14.17
CA THR A 426 18.99 3.69 -15.24
C THR A 426 18.17 4.36 -16.34
N HIS A 427 16.86 4.16 -16.34
CA HIS A 427 15.98 4.66 -17.40
C HIS A 427 15.88 6.20 -17.38
N PRO A 428 16.08 6.89 -18.53
CA PRO A 428 16.10 8.36 -18.58
C PRO A 428 14.84 9.02 -18.04
N ALA A 429 13.65 8.49 -18.37
CA ALA A 429 12.39 9.06 -17.89
C ALA A 429 12.22 8.90 -16.36
N PHE A 430 12.63 7.75 -15.79
CA PHE A 430 12.63 7.58 -14.33
C PHE A 430 13.59 8.58 -13.65
N ARG A 431 14.81 8.71 -14.16
CA ARG A 431 15.80 9.68 -13.64
C ARG A 431 15.31 11.11 -13.73
N ALA A 432 14.62 11.48 -14.82
CA ALA A 432 14.02 12.79 -14.99
C ALA A 432 12.78 13.03 -14.11
N GLY A 433 12.26 11.99 -13.41
CA GLY A 433 11.01 12.08 -12.66
C GLY A 433 9.76 12.10 -13.56
N ASP A 434 9.88 11.77 -14.85
CA ASP A 434 8.75 11.66 -15.79
C ASP A 434 8.06 10.30 -15.65
N ILE A 435 7.40 10.12 -14.53
CA ILE A 435 6.69 8.90 -14.14
C ILE A 435 5.20 9.19 -13.90
N ASP A 436 4.38 8.22 -14.17
CA ASP A 436 2.93 8.20 -13.91
C ASP A 436 2.46 6.75 -13.71
N THR A 437 1.20 6.53 -13.36
CA THR A 437 0.67 5.17 -13.10
C THR A 437 0.74 4.24 -14.32
N LYS A 438 0.99 4.77 -15.51
CA LYS A 438 1.14 4.01 -16.77
C LYS A 438 2.59 3.96 -17.26
N PHE A 439 3.54 4.42 -16.45
CA PHE A 439 4.96 4.49 -16.81
C PHE A 439 5.48 3.18 -17.41
N LEU A 440 5.28 2.04 -16.74
CA LEU A 440 5.75 0.74 -17.22
C LEU A 440 5.04 0.26 -18.50
N GLU A 441 3.78 0.65 -18.70
CA GLU A 441 3.04 0.34 -19.95
C GLU A 441 3.57 1.16 -21.11
N ARG A 442 3.85 2.45 -20.87
CA ARG A 442 4.41 3.38 -21.85
C ARG A 442 5.83 2.97 -22.26
N GLU A 443 6.65 2.60 -21.29
CA GLU A 443 8.03 2.16 -21.48
C GLU A 443 8.12 0.64 -21.67
N GLY A 444 7.22 0.07 -22.46
CA GLY A 444 7.07 -1.38 -22.66
C GLY A 444 8.31 -2.16 -23.10
N GLN A 445 9.39 -1.48 -23.57
CA GLN A 445 10.67 -2.10 -23.86
C GLN A 445 11.39 -2.58 -22.60
N LEU A 446 11.23 -1.87 -21.46
CA LEU A 446 11.77 -2.29 -20.15
C LEU A 446 11.34 -3.71 -19.77
N MET A 447 10.14 -4.11 -20.22
CA MET A 447 9.53 -5.41 -19.92
C MET A 447 10.02 -6.54 -20.84
N LYS A 448 10.63 -6.22 -21.98
CA LYS A 448 10.97 -7.19 -23.05
C LYS A 448 12.44 -7.58 -23.08
N GLU A 449 13.30 -6.82 -22.44
CA GLU A 449 14.71 -7.14 -22.38
C GLU A 449 14.93 -8.35 -21.46
N PRO A 450 15.67 -9.37 -21.91
CA PRO A 450 16.00 -10.51 -21.06
C PRO A 450 16.77 -10.07 -19.82
N VAL A 451 16.49 -10.75 -18.73
CA VAL A 451 17.15 -10.54 -17.42
C VAL A 451 18.57 -11.10 -17.46
#